data_7ab7dc20bed61c155a83c23a7674ddb2
#
_entry.id   7ab7dc20bed61c155a83c23a7674ddb2
#
_cell.length_a   1.000
_cell.length_b   1.000
_cell.length_c   1.000
_cell.angle_alpha   90.00
_cell.angle_beta   90.00
_cell.angle_gamma   90.00
#
_symmetry.space_group_name_H-M   'P 1'
#
loop_
_entity.id
_entity.type
_entity.pdbx_description
1 polymer ?
#
loop_
_entity_poly.entity_id
_entity_poly.type
_entity_poly.pdbx_seq_one_letter_code
_entity_poly.pdbx_strand_id
1 'polypeptide(L)'
;MIFKQLIELYDLLDSPSASGAQVVDYLRSIDPACDAETYVLEGPKGSTDMVRVRIPGSRGRTAGGDAPTIGLLGRLGGLGARPERIGFVSDGDGALCALACAAKLLSMHARGDVLPGDVFVSTHVCPHAPTFPHEPVAFMGSPGPRPR
;
A
#
# COMPACT_ATOMS: atom_id res chain seq x y z
N MET A 1 -9.81 7.19 -13.98
CA MET A 1 -8.55 7.91 -14.33
C MET A 1 -7.62 7.79 -13.14
N ILE A 2 -6.33 7.55 -13.35
CA ILE A 2 -5.35 7.36 -12.25
C ILE A 2 -5.31 8.53 -11.25
N PHE A 3 -5.55 9.74 -11.72
CA PHE A 3 -5.57 10.94 -10.88
C PHE A 3 -6.66 10.90 -9.79
N LYS A 4 -7.86 10.42 -10.12
CA LYS A 4 -8.93 10.22 -9.15
C LYS A 4 -8.50 9.24 -8.06
N GLN A 5 -7.98 8.10 -8.47
CA GLN A 5 -7.53 7.04 -7.56
C GLN A 5 -6.37 7.50 -6.68
N LEU A 6 -5.46 8.32 -7.22
CA LEU A 6 -4.37 8.92 -6.46
C LEU A 6 -4.89 9.84 -5.35
N ILE A 7 -5.86 10.72 -5.65
CA ILE A 7 -6.44 11.65 -4.69
C ILE A 7 -7.21 10.89 -3.60
N GLU A 8 -8.05 9.92 -3.98
CA GLU A 8 -8.81 9.11 -3.03
C GLU A 8 -7.89 8.33 -2.08
N LEU A 9 -6.80 7.77 -2.60
CA LEU A 9 -5.81 7.06 -1.79
C LEU A 9 -5.00 8.02 -0.92
N TYR A 10 -4.69 9.21 -1.42
CA TYR A 10 -4.04 10.24 -0.60
C TYR A 10 -4.91 10.60 0.59
N ASP A 11 -6.19 10.92 0.37
CA ASP A 11 -7.13 11.27 1.43
C ASP A 11 -7.30 10.13 2.45
N LEU A 12 -7.34 8.88 1.97
CA LEU A 12 -7.40 7.70 2.84
C LEU A 12 -6.14 7.58 3.70
N LEU A 13 -4.96 7.74 3.09
CA LEU A 13 -3.68 7.59 3.76
C LEU A 13 -3.33 8.80 4.65
N ASP A 14 -3.90 9.97 4.40
CA ASP A 14 -3.74 11.17 5.23
C ASP A 14 -4.54 11.09 6.55
N SER A 15 -5.42 10.11 6.67
CA SER A 15 -6.24 9.89 7.86
C SER A 15 -5.41 9.34 9.03
N PRO A 16 -5.61 9.87 10.26
CA PRO A 16 -4.99 9.32 11.46
C PRO A 16 -5.42 7.89 11.79
N SER A 17 -6.55 7.45 11.24
CA SER A 17 -7.09 6.11 11.42
C SER A 17 -6.85 5.20 10.23
N ALA A 18 -5.98 5.61 9.29
CA ALA A 18 -5.67 4.79 8.12
C ALA A 18 -5.14 3.40 8.54
N SER A 19 -5.62 2.37 7.84
CA SER A 19 -5.25 0.99 8.12
C SER A 19 -5.16 0.16 6.83
N GLY A 20 -4.47 -0.97 6.89
CA GLY A 20 -4.43 -1.91 5.78
C GLY A 20 -5.82 -2.42 5.40
N ALA A 21 -6.73 -2.58 6.37
CA ALA A 21 -8.11 -2.98 6.12
C ALA A 21 -8.86 -1.97 5.25
N GLN A 22 -8.78 -0.69 5.58
CA GLN A 22 -9.41 0.38 4.78
C GLN A 22 -8.85 0.44 3.35
N VAL A 23 -7.55 0.20 3.18
CA VAL A 23 -6.94 0.10 1.85
C VAL A 23 -7.51 -1.07 1.06
N VAL A 24 -7.61 -2.25 1.68
CA VAL A 24 -8.18 -3.45 1.03
C VAL A 24 -9.65 -3.22 0.67
N ASP A 25 -10.44 -2.60 1.55
CA ASP A 25 -11.84 -2.27 1.28
C ASP A 25 -11.97 -1.28 0.11
N TYR A 26 -11.10 -0.28 0.03
CA TYR A 26 -11.04 0.62 -1.11
C TYR A 26 -10.74 -0.12 -2.42
N LEU A 27 -9.76 -1.00 -2.44
CA LEU A 27 -9.41 -1.79 -3.63
C LEU A 27 -10.56 -2.71 -4.05
N ARG A 28 -11.25 -3.34 -3.10
CA ARG A 28 -12.44 -4.16 -3.36
C ARG A 28 -13.64 -3.35 -3.86
N SER A 29 -13.71 -2.08 -3.54
CA SER A 29 -14.73 -1.19 -4.12
C SER A 29 -14.52 -0.95 -5.63
N ILE A 30 -13.29 -1.11 -6.12
CA ILE A 30 -12.95 -0.98 -7.54
C ILE A 30 -13.18 -2.31 -8.28
N ASP A 31 -12.72 -3.41 -7.69
CA ASP A 31 -12.91 -4.77 -8.20
C ASP A 31 -13.25 -5.70 -7.01
N PRO A 32 -14.54 -6.07 -6.82
CA PRO A 32 -14.95 -6.94 -5.72
C PRO A 32 -14.30 -8.33 -5.73
N ALA A 33 -13.81 -8.76 -6.87
CA ALA A 33 -13.11 -10.04 -7.03
C ALA A 33 -11.59 -9.93 -6.84
N CYS A 34 -11.07 -8.75 -6.49
CA CYS A 34 -9.63 -8.55 -6.37
C CYS A 34 -9.03 -9.42 -5.26
N ASP A 35 -7.89 -10.02 -5.57
CA ASP A 35 -7.07 -10.77 -4.61
C ASP A 35 -6.19 -9.77 -3.82
N ALA A 36 -6.80 -9.14 -2.83
CA ALA A 36 -6.14 -8.19 -1.93
C ALA A 36 -6.28 -8.65 -0.48
N GLU A 37 -5.17 -8.65 0.24
CA GLU A 37 -5.10 -9.01 1.64
C GLU A 37 -4.30 -8.02 2.47
N THR A 38 -4.58 -7.97 3.75
CA THR A 38 -3.77 -7.26 4.74
C THR A 38 -3.50 -8.15 5.94
N TYR A 39 -2.33 -7.99 6.53
CA TYR A 39 -1.94 -8.65 7.76
C TYR A 39 -0.98 -7.78 8.56
N VAL A 40 -1.06 -7.90 9.87
CA VAL A 40 -0.19 -7.14 10.78
C VAL A 40 1.17 -7.81 10.91
N LEU A 41 2.22 -7.02 10.80
CA LEU A 41 3.58 -7.43 11.10
C LEU A 41 4.03 -6.75 12.39
N GLU A 42 4.24 -7.56 13.43
CA GLU A 42 4.69 -7.09 14.73
C GLU A 42 6.21 -6.90 14.75
N GLY A 43 6.64 -5.81 15.34
CA GLY A 43 8.05 -5.52 15.59
C GLY A 43 8.30 -5.12 17.05
N PRO A 44 9.56 -5.05 17.48
CA PRO A 44 9.90 -4.74 18.88
C PRO A 44 9.51 -3.31 19.31
N LYS A 45 9.15 -2.44 18.39
CA LYS A 45 8.85 -1.02 18.63
C LYS A 45 7.49 -0.59 18.09
N GLY A 46 6.67 -1.51 17.65
CA GLY A 46 5.36 -1.24 17.09
C GLY A 46 4.99 -2.25 16.00
N SER A 47 3.91 -1.98 15.31
CA SER A 47 3.40 -2.85 14.24
C SER A 47 3.16 -2.07 12.96
N THR A 48 3.01 -2.80 11.87
CA THR A 48 2.63 -2.24 10.57
C THR A 48 1.67 -3.18 9.85
N ASP A 49 0.72 -2.61 9.13
CA ASP A 49 -0.20 -3.36 8.30
C ASP A 49 0.44 -3.57 6.93
N MET A 50 0.80 -4.80 6.61
CA MET A 50 1.23 -5.16 5.27
C MET A 50 0.02 -5.28 4.35
N VAL A 51 0.14 -4.77 3.14
CA VAL A 51 -0.89 -4.90 2.09
C VAL A 51 -0.28 -5.61 0.90
N ARG A 52 -0.96 -6.64 0.42
CA ARG A 52 -0.61 -7.37 -0.79
C ARG A 52 -1.79 -7.40 -1.76
N VAL A 53 -1.48 -7.22 -3.03
CA VAL A 53 -2.48 -7.30 -4.10
C VAL A 53 -1.91 -8.15 -5.22
N ARG A 54 -2.68 -9.14 -5.66
CA ARG A 54 -2.37 -9.93 -6.86
C ARG A 54 -3.38 -9.61 -7.95
N ILE A 55 -2.86 -9.28 -9.10
CA ILE A 55 -3.67 -8.98 -10.29
C ILE A 55 -3.28 -10.01 -11.35
N PRO A 56 -4.16 -10.98 -11.64
CA PRO A 56 -3.84 -12.07 -12.56
C PRO A 56 -3.72 -11.57 -13.99
N GLY A 57 -2.74 -12.09 -14.71
CA GLY A 57 -2.57 -11.88 -16.13
C GLY A 57 -3.27 -12.94 -16.96
N SER A 58 -3.58 -12.63 -18.22
CA SER A 58 -4.25 -13.57 -19.13
C SER A 58 -3.43 -14.81 -19.47
N ARG A 59 -2.10 -14.74 -19.34
CA ARG A 59 -1.13 -15.82 -19.55
C ARG A 59 -0.07 -15.87 -18.45
N GLY A 60 -0.38 -15.26 -17.28
CA GLY A 60 0.49 -15.30 -16.11
C GLY A 60 0.53 -16.68 -15.45
N ARG A 61 1.40 -16.83 -14.45
CA ARG A 61 1.52 -18.06 -13.67
C ARG A 61 0.21 -18.44 -12.97
N THR A 62 -0.55 -17.45 -12.54
CA THR A 62 -1.87 -17.67 -11.91
C THR A 62 -2.84 -18.36 -12.88
N ALA A 63 -2.73 -18.10 -14.17
CA ALA A 63 -3.51 -18.74 -15.23
C ALA A 63 -2.83 -20.02 -15.79
N GLY A 64 -1.71 -20.46 -15.19
CA GLY A 64 -0.94 -21.60 -15.70
C GLY A 64 -0.09 -21.30 -16.94
N GLY A 65 0.09 -20.05 -17.30
CA GLY A 65 0.88 -19.60 -18.43
C GLY A 65 2.36 -19.31 -18.09
N ASP A 66 3.05 -18.75 -19.05
CA ASP A 66 4.50 -18.51 -19.03
C ASP A 66 4.89 -17.02 -19.03
N ALA A 67 3.93 -16.12 -19.10
CA ALA A 67 4.19 -14.70 -19.09
C ALA A 67 4.81 -14.27 -17.74
N PRO A 68 5.80 -13.36 -17.75
CA PRO A 68 6.53 -12.96 -16.55
C PRO A 68 5.64 -12.21 -15.57
N THR A 69 5.93 -12.38 -14.27
CA THR A 69 5.31 -11.62 -13.20
C THR A 69 6.09 -10.33 -12.92
N ILE A 70 5.39 -9.21 -12.76
CA ILE A 70 5.97 -7.93 -12.33
C ILE A 70 5.66 -7.71 -10.86
N GLY A 71 6.70 -7.41 -10.06
CA GLY A 71 6.57 -6.99 -8.68
C GLY A 71 6.65 -5.47 -8.55
N LEU A 72 5.67 -4.86 -7.89
CA LEU A 72 5.67 -3.45 -7.51
C LEU A 72 5.76 -3.35 -5.98
N LEU A 73 6.86 -2.78 -5.50
CA LEU A 73 7.10 -2.58 -4.07
C LEU A 73 6.97 -1.11 -3.71
N GLY A 74 5.99 -0.80 -2.89
CA GLY A 74 5.88 0.50 -2.24
C GLY A 74 6.69 0.50 -0.94
N ARG A 75 7.84 1.12 -0.95
CA ARG A 75 8.66 1.25 0.26
C ARG A 75 8.21 2.44 1.09
N LEU A 76 8.29 2.30 2.42
CA LEU A 76 8.02 3.36 3.39
C LEU A 76 6.57 3.86 3.33
N GLY A 77 5.64 2.97 3.62
CA GLY A 77 4.22 3.31 3.81
C GLY A 77 3.93 3.96 5.16
N GLY A 78 4.87 4.72 5.72
CA GLY A 78 4.69 5.39 7.00
C GLY A 78 3.62 6.47 6.89
N LEU A 79 2.61 6.36 7.72
CA LEU A 79 1.64 7.43 7.92
C LEU A 79 2.07 8.26 9.09
N GLY A 80 1.94 9.56 8.95
CA GLY A 80 2.44 10.50 9.90
C GLY A 80 1.59 10.63 11.14
N ALA A 81 1.67 9.67 12.06
CA ALA A 81 1.38 9.99 13.44
C ALA A 81 2.52 10.87 13.96
N ARG A 82 2.40 12.17 13.84
CA ARG A 82 3.25 13.11 14.54
C ARG A 82 2.60 13.44 15.87
N PRO A 83 3.36 13.60 16.97
CA PRO A 83 2.77 13.94 18.26
C PRO A 83 1.88 15.18 18.22
N GLU A 84 2.20 16.13 17.35
CA GLU A 84 1.55 17.42 17.24
C GLU A 84 0.67 17.58 16.00
N ARG A 85 0.89 16.76 14.97
CA ARG A 85 0.15 16.85 13.71
C ARG A 85 0.13 15.50 13.01
N ILE A 86 -1.08 15.00 12.77
CA ILE A 86 -1.31 13.76 12.04
C ILE A 86 -1.57 14.10 10.58
N GLY A 87 -1.02 13.33 9.68
CA GLY A 87 -1.23 13.51 8.25
C GLY A 87 -0.22 12.75 7.41
N PHE A 88 -0.36 12.85 6.11
CA PHE A 88 0.54 12.22 5.15
C PHE A 88 1.96 12.78 5.30
N VAL A 89 2.94 11.90 5.36
CA VAL A 89 4.36 12.27 5.45
C VAL A 89 5.10 11.85 4.20
N SER A 90 6.25 12.48 3.95
CA SER A 90 7.08 12.25 2.75
C SER A 90 7.38 10.77 2.50
N ASP A 91 7.52 9.98 3.53
CA ASP A 91 7.78 8.55 3.42
C ASP A 91 6.54 7.72 3.00
N GLY A 92 5.36 8.33 2.94
CA GLY A 92 4.13 7.72 2.43
C GLY A 92 4.07 7.59 0.90
N ASP A 93 4.94 8.27 0.17
CA ASP A 93 4.92 8.33 -1.29
C ASP A 93 5.01 6.93 -1.94
N GLY A 94 5.85 6.06 -1.38
CA GLY A 94 6.00 4.69 -1.88
C GLY A 94 4.71 3.88 -1.79
N ALA A 95 3.99 3.98 -0.66
CA ALA A 95 2.70 3.32 -0.49
C ALA A 95 1.66 3.92 -1.44
N LEU A 96 1.57 5.25 -1.51
CA LEU A 96 0.63 5.95 -2.39
C LEU A 96 0.84 5.54 -3.86
N CYS A 97 2.07 5.55 -4.35
CA CYS A 97 2.39 5.17 -5.72
C CYS A 97 2.03 3.70 -6.01
N ALA A 98 2.42 2.78 -5.13
CA ALA A 98 2.13 1.35 -5.30
C ALA A 98 0.62 1.07 -5.30
N LEU A 99 -0.11 1.66 -4.37
CA LEU A 99 -1.56 1.51 -4.27
C LEU A 99 -2.32 2.17 -5.43
N ALA A 100 -1.87 3.33 -5.90
CA ALA A 100 -2.45 3.97 -7.08
C ALA A 100 -2.25 3.13 -8.34
N CYS A 101 -1.08 2.49 -8.48
CA CYS A 101 -0.83 1.52 -9.56
C CYS A 101 -1.76 0.31 -9.43
N ALA A 102 -1.90 -0.27 -8.22
CA ALA A 102 -2.81 -1.38 -7.98
C ALA A 102 -4.25 -1.01 -8.33
N ALA A 103 -4.75 0.11 -7.84
CA ALA A 103 -6.10 0.61 -8.10
C ALA A 103 -6.35 0.83 -9.60
N LYS A 104 -5.36 1.38 -10.31
CA LYS A 104 -5.44 1.55 -11.76
C LYS A 104 -5.51 0.21 -12.49
N LEU A 105 -4.64 -0.72 -12.14
CA LEU A 105 -4.60 -2.05 -12.76
C LEU A 105 -5.85 -2.87 -12.48
N LEU A 106 -6.38 -2.82 -11.25
CA LEU A 106 -7.66 -3.44 -10.90
C LEU A 106 -8.82 -2.83 -11.72
N SER A 107 -8.83 -1.51 -11.86
CA SER A 107 -9.83 -0.83 -12.68
C SER A 107 -9.73 -1.18 -14.19
N MET A 108 -8.57 -1.53 -14.69
CA MET A 108 -8.38 -2.06 -16.05
C MET A 108 -8.89 -3.50 -16.12
N HIS A 109 -8.44 -4.34 -15.19
CA HIS A 109 -8.82 -5.74 -15.10
C HIS A 109 -10.34 -5.93 -15.02
N ALA A 110 -11.03 -5.18 -14.15
CA ALA A 110 -12.50 -5.21 -14.01
C ALA A 110 -13.25 -4.83 -15.30
N ARG A 111 -12.59 -4.19 -16.27
CA ARG A 111 -13.14 -3.84 -17.58
C ARG A 111 -12.69 -4.77 -18.71
N GLY A 112 -11.97 -5.83 -18.36
CA GLY A 112 -11.47 -6.79 -19.34
C GLY A 112 -10.15 -6.39 -20.02
N ASP A 113 -9.52 -5.28 -19.61
CA ASP A 113 -8.19 -4.89 -20.05
C ASP A 113 -7.14 -5.57 -19.19
N VAL A 114 -6.79 -6.80 -19.56
CA VAL A 114 -5.96 -7.70 -18.79
C VAL A 114 -4.55 -7.78 -19.36
N LEU A 115 -3.55 -7.56 -18.51
CA LEU A 115 -2.14 -7.70 -18.88
C LEU A 115 -1.79 -9.17 -19.20
N PRO A 116 -0.77 -9.44 -20.01
CA PRO A 116 -0.32 -10.81 -20.27
C PRO A 116 0.19 -11.52 -19.02
N GLY A 117 1.02 -10.87 -18.22
CA GLY A 117 1.62 -11.41 -17.01
C GLY A 117 0.91 -10.97 -15.75
N ASP A 118 1.16 -11.68 -14.65
CA ASP A 118 0.65 -11.30 -13.34
C ASP A 118 1.34 -10.03 -12.82
N VAL A 119 0.63 -9.23 -12.04
CA VAL A 119 1.23 -8.15 -11.26
C VAL A 119 1.04 -8.42 -9.78
N PHE A 120 2.11 -8.30 -9.03
CA PHE A 120 2.14 -8.43 -7.59
C PHE A 120 2.53 -7.11 -6.95
N VAL A 121 1.63 -6.53 -6.16
CA VAL A 121 1.88 -5.26 -5.48
C VAL A 121 2.01 -5.51 -3.99
N SER A 122 3.03 -4.95 -3.35
CA SER A 122 3.21 -5.02 -1.92
C SER A 122 3.64 -3.67 -1.36
N THR A 123 3.01 -3.29 -0.27
CA THR A 123 3.35 -2.09 0.51
C THR A 123 2.96 -2.29 1.96
N HIS A 124 3.15 -1.26 2.78
CA HIS A 124 2.66 -1.28 4.15
C HIS A 124 2.09 0.08 4.55
N VAL A 125 1.20 0.04 5.54
CA VAL A 125 0.55 1.19 6.17
C VAL A 125 0.90 1.13 7.65
N CYS A 126 1.53 2.17 8.18
CA CYS A 126 2.04 2.15 9.54
C CYS A 126 1.53 3.35 10.37
N PRO A 127 0.24 3.34 10.76
CA PRO A 127 -0.36 4.44 11.54
C PRO A 127 0.24 4.56 12.96
N HIS A 128 0.83 3.49 13.47
CA HIS A 128 1.41 3.41 14.81
C HIS A 128 2.95 3.35 14.77
N ALA A 129 3.57 4.04 13.78
CA ALA A 129 5.00 4.14 13.72
C ALA A 129 5.56 4.82 14.98
N PRO A 130 6.63 4.29 15.60
CA PRO A 130 7.24 4.94 16.75
C PRO A 130 7.81 6.30 16.36
N THR A 131 7.59 7.29 17.20
CA THR A 131 8.10 8.66 17.02
C THR A 131 9.30 8.92 17.94
N PHE A 132 10.23 9.73 17.47
CA PHE A 132 11.40 10.15 18.24
C PHE A 132 11.48 11.68 18.25
N PRO A 133 11.91 12.30 19.37
CA PRO A 133 12.18 13.74 19.38
C PRO A 133 13.19 14.13 18.30
N HIS A 134 12.86 15.13 17.53
CA HIS A 134 13.71 15.68 16.48
C HIS A 134 13.24 17.11 16.15
N GLU A 135 14.17 18.03 15.88
CA GLU A 135 13.86 19.39 15.43
C GLU A 135 13.88 19.44 13.90
N PRO A 136 12.96 20.19 13.26
CA PRO A 136 11.85 21.00 13.81
C PRO A 136 10.58 20.21 14.12
N VAL A 137 10.50 18.92 13.77
CA VAL A 137 9.34 18.04 14.03
C VAL A 137 9.80 16.65 14.44
N ALA A 138 9.01 15.95 15.24
CA ALA A 138 9.30 14.59 15.63
C ALA A 138 9.49 13.67 14.41
N PHE A 139 10.51 12.82 14.47
CA PHE A 139 10.84 11.88 13.39
C PHE A 139 10.16 10.54 13.62
N MET A 140 9.64 9.95 12.54
CA MET A 140 9.09 8.59 12.59
C MET A 140 10.16 7.55 12.34
N GLY A 141 10.14 6.51 13.16
CA GLY A 141 11.03 5.37 13.04
C GLY A 141 10.34 4.13 12.48
N SER A 142 11.14 3.13 12.15
CA SER A 142 10.65 1.81 11.79
C SER A 142 10.22 1.02 13.03
N PRO A 143 9.12 0.25 12.98
CA PRO A 143 8.76 -0.72 14.01
C PRO A 143 9.80 -1.86 14.17
N GLY A 144 10.56 -2.12 13.13
CA GLY A 144 11.58 -3.16 13.11
C GLY A 144 12.89 -2.79 13.82
N PRO A 145 13.82 -3.74 13.98
CA PRO A 145 15.17 -3.45 14.44
C PRO A 145 15.87 -2.53 13.44
N ARG A 146 16.71 -1.62 13.96
CA ARG A 146 17.59 -0.83 13.07
C ARG A 146 18.52 -1.80 12.34
N PRO A 147 18.71 -1.67 11.03
CA PRO A 147 19.79 -2.38 10.36
C PRO A 147 21.11 -1.98 11.02
N ARG A 148 21.95 -2.96 11.31
CA ARG A 148 23.33 -2.74 11.82
C ARG A 148 24.23 -2.22 10.71
#